data_fa267366c3afc57e698ca7d4e53be458
#
_entry.id   fa267366c3afc57e698ca7d4e53be458
#
_cell.length_a   1.000
_cell.length_b   1.000
_cell.length_c   1.000
_cell.angle_alpha   90.00
_cell.angle_beta   90.00
_cell.angle_gamma   90.00
#
_symmetry.space_group_name_H-M   'P 1'
#
loop_
_entity.id
_entity.type
_entity.pdbx_description
1 polymer ?
#
loop_
_entity_poly.entity_id
_entity_poly.type
_entity_poly.pdbx_seq_one_letter_code
_entity_poly.pdbx_strand_id
1 'polypeptide(L)'
;CGWICPINTVLRIKKWIYTKLNIEEISTLTFIKKAWLRWLILVLFIVTMVISNRNNIQFNMLLYVLILAFVISLIFDEETWHKYLCPYGALLSATNKVNNKYMLIDEEKCRKCGLCAENCPNNIITITKEKQSINSGECLYCFKCQEVCEFDAISYQNVK
;
A
#
# COMPACT_ATOMS: atom_id res chain seq x y z
N CYS A 1 8.08 -2.67 0.14
CA CYS A 1 6.94 -3.05 -0.72
C CYS A 1 7.14 -2.61 -2.18
N GLY A 2 7.67 -1.41 -2.46
CA GLY A 2 7.79 -0.89 -3.83
C GLY A 2 8.83 -1.57 -4.72
N TRP A 3 9.84 -2.23 -4.15
CA TRP A 3 11.04 -2.67 -4.88
C TRP A 3 11.19 -4.20 -5.00
N ILE A 4 10.93 -4.94 -3.95
CA ILE A 4 11.27 -6.38 -3.86
C ILE A 4 10.02 -7.26 -3.63
N CYS A 5 8.86 -6.67 -3.38
CA CYS A 5 7.67 -7.46 -3.08
C CYS A 5 7.15 -8.18 -4.34
N PRO A 6 7.14 -9.53 -4.37
CA PRO A 6 6.66 -10.29 -5.52
C PRO A 6 5.18 -10.02 -5.81
N ILE A 7 4.40 -9.74 -4.78
CA ILE A 7 2.97 -9.40 -4.90
C ILE A 7 2.80 -8.11 -5.70
N ASN A 8 3.60 -7.08 -5.39
CA ASN A 8 3.53 -5.80 -6.12
C ASN A 8 3.87 -5.96 -7.61
N THR A 9 4.81 -6.83 -7.94
CA THR A 9 5.15 -7.14 -9.34
C THR A 9 3.97 -7.76 -10.08
N VAL A 10 3.30 -8.74 -9.46
CA VAL A 10 2.12 -9.40 -10.02
C VAL A 10 0.97 -8.39 -10.23
N LEU A 11 0.72 -7.52 -9.24
CA LEU A 11 -0.33 -6.49 -9.33
C LEU A 11 -0.04 -5.47 -10.44
N ARG A 12 1.21 -5.08 -10.62
CA ARG A 12 1.61 -4.18 -11.73
C ARG A 12 1.40 -4.80 -13.10
N ILE A 13 1.74 -6.09 -13.27
CA ILE A 13 1.49 -6.83 -14.52
C ILE A 13 -0.01 -6.90 -14.80
N LYS A 14 -0.81 -7.23 -13.77
CA LYS A 14 -2.28 -7.23 -13.86
C LYS A 14 -2.79 -5.87 -14.32
N LYS A 15 -2.40 -4.77 -13.64
CA LYS A 15 -2.83 -3.42 -13.98
C LYS A 15 -2.49 -3.06 -15.43
N TRP A 16 -1.31 -3.42 -15.90
CA TRP A 16 -0.91 -3.23 -17.30
C TRP A 16 -1.83 -3.97 -18.29
N ILE A 17 -2.17 -5.25 -17.97
CA ILE A 17 -3.09 -6.07 -18.79
C ILE A 17 -4.49 -5.46 -18.79
N TYR A 18 -5.03 -5.08 -17.63
CA TYR A 18 -6.37 -4.51 -17.48
C TYR A 18 -6.50 -3.17 -18.20
N THR A 19 -5.48 -2.31 -18.11
CA THR A 19 -5.44 -1.05 -18.86
C THR A 19 -5.45 -1.30 -20.39
N LYS A 20 -4.73 -2.33 -20.84
CA LYS A 20 -4.70 -2.70 -22.27
C LYS A 20 -6.01 -3.30 -22.79
N LEU A 21 -6.75 -3.99 -21.91
CA LEU A 21 -8.02 -4.62 -22.23
C LEU A 21 -9.24 -3.74 -21.93
N ASN A 22 -9.05 -2.51 -21.42
CA ASN A 22 -10.11 -1.60 -20.98
C ASN A 22 -11.11 -2.25 -19.98
N ILE A 23 -10.62 -3.11 -19.08
CA ILE A 23 -11.42 -3.73 -18.03
C ILE A 23 -11.46 -2.80 -16.83
N GLU A 24 -12.66 -2.39 -16.40
CA GLU A 24 -12.85 -1.60 -15.19
C GLU A 24 -12.70 -2.48 -13.95
N GLU A 25 -11.87 -2.04 -13.01
CA GLU A 25 -11.70 -2.71 -11.71
C GLU A 25 -12.86 -2.32 -10.77
N ILE A 26 -13.33 -3.27 -9.98
CA ILE A 26 -14.37 -2.99 -8.98
C ILE A 26 -13.75 -2.18 -7.85
N SER A 27 -14.24 -0.94 -7.70
CA SER A 27 -13.82 -0.08 -6.60
C SER A 27 -14.14 -0.72 -5.24
N THR A 28 -13.29 -0.46 -4.25
CA THR A 28 -13.38 -1.05 -2.91
C THR A 28 -14.78 -0.96 -2.32
N LEU A 29 -15.36 -2.10 -1.98
CA LEU A 29 -16.61 -2.17 -1.21
C LEU A 29 -16.45 -1.42 0.12
N THR A 30 -17.44 -0.61 0.47
CA THR A 30 -17.43 0.23 1.69
C THR A 30 -17.19 -0.56 2.97
N PHE A 31 -17.53 -1.85 2.94
CA PHE A 31 -17.33 -2.78 4.05
C PHE A 31 -15.85 -3.10 4.32
N ILE A 32 -15.01 -3.16 3.27
CA ILE A 32 -13.58 -3.46 3.37
C ILE A 32 -12.79 -2.25 3.87
N LYS A 33 -13.31 -1.03 3.74
CA LYS A 33 -12.68 0.21 4.22
C LYS A 33 -12.60 0.35 5.75
N LYS A 34 -13.11 -0.61 6.53
CA LYS A 34 -13.01 -0.57 7.98
C LYS A 34 -11.59 -0.91 8.44
N ALA A 35 -10.95 0.01 9.14
CA ALA A 35 -9.61 -0.15 9.71
C ALA A 35 -9.47 -1.38 10.62
N TRP A 36 -10.57 -1.84 11.23
CA TRP A 36 -10.62 -3.02 12.09
C TRP A 36 -10.31 -4.32 11.32
N LEU A 37 -10.74 -4.44 10.07
CA LEU A 37 -10.49 -5.62 9.23
C LEU A 37 -8.99 -5.88 9.05
N ARG A 38 -8.20 -4.83 8.84
CA ARG A 38 -6.74 -4.89 8.74
C ARG A 38 -6.11 -5.55 9.98
N TRP A 39 -6.54 -5.15 11.18
CA TRP A 39 -6.01 -5.68 12.43
C TRP A 39 -6.44 -7.12 12.66
N LEU A 40 -7.67 -7.47 12.30
CA LEU A 40 -8.16 -8.85 12.38
C LEU A 40 -7.34 -9.78 11.48
N ILE A 41 -7.07 -9.38 10.24
CA ILE A 41 -6.25 -10.17 9.30
C ILE A 41 -4.83 -10.32 9.82
N LEU A 42 -4.24 -9.28 10.41
CA LEU A 42 -2.92 -9.35 11.01
C LEU A 42 -2.88 -10.35 12.18
N VAL A 43 -3.86 -10.30 13.08
CA VAL A 43 -3.96 -11.24 14.21
C VAL A 43 -4.13 -12.66 13.70
N LEU A 44 -5.05 -12.89 12.74
CA LEU A 44 -5.26 -14.20 12.14
C LEU A 44 -3.96 -14.75 11.51
N PHE A 45 -3.22 -13.90 10.80
CA PHE A 45 -1.94 -14.26 10.20
C PHE A 45 -0.90 -14.68 11.25
N ILE A 46 -0.77 -13.91 12.33
CA ILE A 46 0.14 -14.24 13.45
C ILE A 46 -0.25 -15.55 14.11
N VAL A 47 -1.54 -15.74 14.40
CA VAL A 47 -2.06 -16.97 15.03
C VAL A 47 -1.78 -18.18 14.13
N THR A 48 -2.04 -18.08 12.84
CA THR A 48 -1.76 -19.17 11.88
C THR A 48 -0.26 -19.48 11.83
N MET A 49 0.59 -18.46 11.86
CA MET A 49 2.05 -18.64 11.87
C MET A 49 2.53 -19.35 13.13
N VAL A 50 2.00 -18.98 14.31
CA VAL A 50 2.35 -19.61 15.59
C VAL A 50 1.89 -21.08 15.62
N ILE A 51 0.67 -21.37 15.18
CA ILE A 51 0.11 -22.73 15.15
C ILE A 51 0.92 -23.62 14.18
N SER A 52 1.24 -23.11 12.99
CA SER A 52 2.05 -23.82 11.99
C SER A 52 3.43 -24.18 12.54
N ASN A 53 4.10 -23.22 13.17
CA ASN A 53 5.43 -23.43 13.77
C ASN A 53 5.37 -24.46 14.91
N ARG A 54 4.32 -24.44 15.73
CA ARG A 54 4.16 -25.36 16.87
C ARG A 54 3.87 -26.79 16.42
N ASN A 55 3.19 -26.99 15.32
CA ASN A 55 2.85 -28.31 14.78
C ASN A 55 3.89 -28.86 13.79
N ASN A 56 5.05 -28.23 13.63
CA ASN A 56 6.09 -28.59 12.65
C ASN A 56 5.55 -28.75 11.20
N ILE A 57 4.45 -28.11 10.88
CA ILE A 57 3.91 -28.11 9.53
C ILE A 57 4.77 -27.14 8.70
N GLN A 58 5.52 -27.68 7.75
CA GLN A 58 6.28 -26.87 6.78
C GLN A 58 5.31 -26.18 5.81
N PHE A 59 4.68 -25.15 6.31
CA PHE A 59 3.69 -24.37 5.55
C PHE A 59 4.42 -23.22 4.84
N ASN A 60 4.47 -23.24 3.53
CA ASN A 60 5.02 -22.12 2.75
C ASN A 60 4.07 -20.91 2.81
N MET A 61 4.03 -20.25 3.97
CA MET A 61 3.18 -19.08 4.23
C MET A 61 3.26 -18.02 3.13
N LEU A 62 4.48 -17.79 2.61
CA LEU A 62 4.69 -16.83 1.54
C LEU A 62 3.91 -17.22 0.27
N LEU A 63 3.92 -18.50 -0.09
CA LEU A 63 3.21 -19.02 -1.26
C LEU A 63 1.69 -18.83 -1.13
N TYR A 64 1.13 -19.15 0.04
CA TYR A 64 -0.32 -18.99 0.29
C TYR A 64 -0.75 -17.52 0.27
N VAL A 65 0.03 -16.62 0.89
CA VAL A 65 -0.22 -15.18 0.84
C VAL A 65 -0.15 -14.67 -0.59
N LEU A 66 0.79 -15.17 -1.40
CA LEU A 66 0.95 -14.78 -2.80
C LEU A 66 -0.23 -15.27 -3.66
N ILE A 67 -0.68 -16.52 -3.48
CA ILE A 67 -1.85 -17.07 -4.18
C ILE A 67 -3.10 -16.30 -3.78
N LEU A 68 -3.30 -16.06 -2.48
CA LEU A 68 -4.44 -15.28 -1.98
C LEU A 68 -4.44 -13.86 -2.53
N ALA A 69 -3.28 -13.20 -2.55
CA ALA A 69 -3.11 -11.89 -3.13
C ALA A 69 -3.47 -11.87 -4.62
N PHE A 70 -3.02 -12.88 -5.36
CA PHE A 70 -3.32 -13.00 -6.78
C PHE A 70 -4.83 -13.17 -7.02
N VAL A 71 -5.50 -14.08 -6.32
CA VAL A 71 -6.94 -14.32 -6.45
C VAL A 71 -7.75 -13.07 -6.11
N ILE A 72 -7.43 -12.42 -4.99
CA ILE A 72 -8.12 -11.19 -4.58
C ILE A 72 -7.86 -10.05 -5.56
N SER A 73 -6.65 -9.95 -6.08
CA SER A 73 -6.29 -8.91 -7.03
C SER A 73 -6.96 -9.05 -8.40
N LEU A 74 -7.46 -10.23 -8.76
CA LEU A 74 -8.24 -10.40 -9.98
C LEU A 74 -9.60 -9.66 -9.94
N ILE A 75 -10.11 -9.43 -8.73
CA ILE A 75 -11.44 -8.84 -8.52
C ILE A 75 -11.33 -7.38 -8.07
N PHE A 76 -10.38 -7.08 -7.17
CA PHE A 76 -10.25 -5.78 -6.51
C PHE A 76 -9.03 -4.99 -6.98
N ASP A 77 -9.07 -3.68 -6.74
CA ASP A 77 -7.98 -2.75 -7.00
C ASP A 77 -6.72 -3.08 -6.17
N GLU A 78 -5.56 -2.69 -6.70
CA GLU A 78 -4.25 -2.80 -6.04
C GLU A 78 -4.26 -2.14 -4.64
N GLU A 79 -4.95 -1.00 -4.50
CA GLU A 79 -5.11 -0.27 -3.24
C GLU A 79 -5.75 -1.13 -2.16
N THR A 80 -6.80 -1.89 -2.51
CA THR A 80 -7.53 -2.76 -1.58
C THR A 80 -6.63 -3.79 -0.93
N TRP A 81 -5.76 -4.41 -1.71
CA TRP A 81 -4.81 -5.38 -1.18
C TRP A 81 -3.83 -4.74 -0.22
N HIS A 82 -3.12 -3.70 -0.64
CA HIS A 82 -2.06 -3.09 0.15
C HIS A 82 -2.57 -2.40 1.41
N LYS A 83 -3.72 -1.77 1.34
CA LYS A 83 -4.27 -0.95 2.42
C LYS A 83 -5.01 -1.76 3.48
N TYR A 84 -5.74 -2.80 3.07
CA TYR A 84 -6.68 -3.49 3.96
C TYR A 84 -6.36 -4.96 4.20
N LEU A 85 -5.80 -5.67 3.25
CA LEU A 85 -5.65 -7.12 3.27
C LEU A 85 -4.21 -7.60 3.51
N CYS A 86 -3.21 -6.82 3.13
CA CYS A 86 -1.82 -7.21 3.26
C CYS A 86 -1.34 -7.18 4.73
N PRO A 87 -0.96 -8.32 5.34
CA PRO A 87 -0.47 -8.35 6.72
C PRO A 87 0.83 -7.57 6.90
N TYR A 88 1.69 -7.56 5.88
CA TYR A 88 2.93 -6.76 5.88
C TYR A 88 2.64 -5.26 5.81
N GLY A 89 1.61 -4.84 5.05
CA GLY A 89 1.15 -3.45 5.03
C GLY A 89 0.59 -3.00 6.37
N ALA A 90 -0.11 -3.89 7.09
CA ALA A 90 -0.58 -3.63 8.44
C ALA A 90 0.58 -3.43 9.43
N LEU A 91 1.60 -4.28 9.35
CA LEU A 91 2.80 -4.19 10.18
C LEU A 91 3.56 -2.87 9.93
N LEU A 92 3.76 -2.51 8.67
CA LEU A 92 4.38 -1.23 8.30
C LEU A 92 3.58 -0.03 8.82
N SER A 93 2.26 -0.07 8.72
CA SER A 93 1.41 0.99 9.28
C SER A 93 1.51 1.10 10.80
N ALA A 94 1.70 -0.03 11.50
CA ALA A 94 1.93 -0.01 12.95
C ALA A 94 3.27 0.65 13.32
N THR A 95 4.33 0.30 12.60
CA THR A 95 5.68 0.88 12.82
C THR A 95 5.74 2.35 12.43
N ASN A 96 4.99 2.79 11.41
CA ASN A 96 4.93 4.18 10.99
C ASN A 96 4.42 5.13 12.08
N LYS A 97 3.57 4.64 12.98
CA LYS A 97 3.07 5.46 14.10
C LYS A 97 4.15 5.83 15.12
N VAL A 98 5.22 5.05 15.19
CA VAL A 98 6.35 5.27 16.11
C VAL A 98 7.52 5.96 15.41
N ASN A 99 7.49 6.06 14.09
CA ASN A 99 8.54 6.67 13.30
C ASN A 99 8.47 8.20 13.38
N ASN A 100 9.62 8.85 13.48
CA ASN A 100 9.75 10.30 13.49
C ASN A 100 10.09 10.88 12.11
N LYS A 101 10.19 10.02 11.09
CA LYS A 101 10.53 10.44 9.71
C LYS A 101 9.37 10.15 8.79
N TYR A 102 8.99 11.14 8.01
CA TYR A 102 7.84 11.05 7.10
C TYR A 102 8.18 11.61 5.73
N MET A 103 7.39 11.18 4.74
CA MET A 103 7.35 11.83 3.43
C MET A 103 6.53 13.11 3.55
N LEU A 104 7.12 14.24 3.21
CA LEU A 104 6.49 15.55 3.28
C LEU A 104 6.48 16.20 1.91
N ILE A 105 5.47 17.03 1.67
CA ILE A 105 5.35 17.86 0.47
C ILE A 105 5.73 19.29 0.88
N ASP A 106 6.71 19.84 0.18
CA ASP A 106 7.09 21.24 0.29
C ASP A 106 6.07 22.10 -0.47
N GLU A 107 5.34 22.94 0.27
CA GLU A 107 4.24 23.74 -0.29
C GLU A 107 4.73 24.81 -1.25
N GLU A 108 5.95 25.33 -1.06
CA GLU A 108 6.50 26.37 -1.92
C GLU A 108 6.91 25.81 -3.30
N LYS A 109 7.42 24.57 -3.35
CA LYS A 109 7.85 23.92 -4.57
C LYS A 109 6.70 23.19 -5.29
N CYS A 110 5.64 22.83 -4.57
CA CYS A 110 4.57 22.00 -5.09
C CYS A 110 3.66 22.76 -6.07
N ARG A 111 3.65 22.33 -7.35
CA ARG A 111 2.78 22.86 -8.42
C ARG A 111 1.37 22.24 -8.44
N LYS A 112 1.04 21.37 -7.50
CA LYS A 112 -0.28 20.69 -7.37
C LYS A 112 -0.71 19.95 -8.66
N CYS A 113 0.25 19.41 -9.44
CA CYS A 113 -0.02 18.71 -10.70
C CYS A 113 -0.73 17.35 -10.55
N GLY A 114 -0.73 16.74 -9.36
CA GLY A 114 -1.42 15.48 -9.08
C GLY A 114 -0.65 14.20 -9.41
N LEU A 115 0.47 14.26 -10.15
CA LEU A 115 1.24 13.07 -10.58
C LEU A 115 1.64 12.14 -9.44
N CYS A 116 2.01 12.70 -8.29
CA CYS A 116 2.38 11.91 -7.11
C CYS A 116 1.18 11.15 -6.51
N ALA A 117 -0.03 11.71 -6.58
CA ALA A 117 -1.25 11.05 -6.10
C ALA A 117 -1.65 9.89 -7.03
N GLU A 118 -1.58 10.09 -8.35
CA GLU A 118 -1.89 9.07 -9.36
C GLU A 118 -0.94 7.86 -9.30
N ASN A 119 0.34 8.13 -8.98
CA ASN A 119 1.36 7.09 -8.87
C ASN A 119 1.48 6.46 -7.48
N CYS A 120 0.67 6.88 -6.51
CA CYS A 120 0.67 6.32 -5.17
C CYS A 120 -0.10 4.99 -5.11
N PRO A 121 0.55 3.84 -4.87
CA PRO A 121 -0.13 2.54 -4.86
C PRO A 121 -1.13 2.40 -3.70
N ASN A 122 -1.01 3.25 -2.68
CA ASN A 122 -1.87 3.21 -1.49
C ASN A 122 -2.87 4.37 -1.45
N ASN A 123 -2.88 5.22 -2.47
CA ASN A 123 -3.77 6.37 -2.61
C ASN A 123 -3.90 7.22 -1.33
N ILE A 124 -2.74 7.55 -0.72
CA ILE A 124 -2.64 8.28 0.56
C ILE A 124 -2.30 9.75 0.38
N ILE A 125 -2.12 10.20 -0.86
CA ILE A 125 -1.77 11.57 -1.19
C ILE A 125 -3.03 12.29 -1.65
N THR A 126 -3.38 13.34 -0.93
CA THR A 126 -4.52 14.19 -1.28
C THR A 126 -3.99 15.53 -1.78
N ILE A 127 -4.39 15.92 -2.98
CA ILE A 127 -4.07 17.21 -3.57
C ILE A 127 -5.37 17.92 -3.91
N THR A 128 -5.63 19.01 -3.19
CA THR A 128 -6.74 19.92 -3.45
C THR A 128 -6.18 21.31 -3.78
N LYS A 129 -7.04 22.21 -4.27
CA LYS A 129 -6.62 23.59 -4.57
C LYS A 129 -6.02 24.31 -3.36
N GLU A 130 -6.52 23.98 -2.16
CA GLU A 130 -6.14 24.64 -0.91
C GLU A 130 -5.08 23.88 -0.13
N LYS A 131 -5.08 22.53 -0.19
CA LYS A 131 -4.21 21.70 0.66
C LYS A 131 -3.63 20.52 -0.09
N GLN A 132 -2.36 20.26 0.16
CA GLN A 132 -1.68 19.00 -0.18
C GLN A 132 -1.23 18.29 1.09
N SER A 133 -1.47 16.99 1.16
CA SER A 133 -1.09 16.19 2.32
C SER A 133 -0.81 14.75 1.98
N ILE A 134 0.11 14.14 2.72
CA ILE A 134 0.41 12.71 2.68
C ILE A 134 -0.02 12.10 4.02
N ASN A 135 -0.85 11.07 3.98
CA ASN A 135 -1.15 10.29 5.18
C ASN A 135 0.02 9.36 5.51
N SER A 136 0.97 9.88 6.28
CA SER A 136 2.22 9.19 6.60
C SER A 136 2.01 7.88 7.37
N GLY A 137 0.92 7.75 8.14
CA GLY A 137 0.58 6.53 8.89
C GLY A 137 0.30 5.31 8.00
N GLU A 138 -0.03 5.52 6.73
CA GLU A 138 -0.30 4.45 5.77
C GLU A 138 0.74 4.40 4.64
N CYS A 139 1.85 5.13 4.77
CA CYS A 139 2.90 5.19 3.76
C CYS A 139 3.67 3.86 3.68
N LEU A 140 3.88 3.36 2.46
CA LEU A 140 4.68 2.17 2.18
C LEU A 140 6.16 2.48 1.96
N TYR A 141 6.56 3.75 2.02
CA TYR A 141 7.92 4.23 1.75
C TYR A 141 8.51 3.69 0.44
N CYS A 142 7.69 3.64 -0.60
CA CYS A 142 8.10 3.15 -1.92
C CYS A 142 8.82 4.20 -2.76
N PHE A 143 8.84 5.46 -2.34
CA PHE A 143 9.48 6.63 -2.95
C PHE A 143 9.00 6.98 -4.38
N LYS A 144 8.01 6.30 -4.93
CA LYS A 144 7.48 6.60 -6.28
C LYS A 144 6.98 8.04 -6.42
N CYS A 145 6.37 8.59 -5.37
CA CYS A 145 5.90 9.98 -5.38
C CYS A 145 7.05 10.99 -5.52
N GLN A 146 8.21 10.68 -4.94
CA GLN A 146 9.43 11.48 -5.07
C GLN A 146 10.02 11.34 -6.48
N GLU A 147 10.07 10.11 -7.01
CA GLU A 147 10.62 9.82 -8.34
C GLU A 147 9.86 10.52 -9.48
N VAL A 148 8.54 10.62 -9.37
CA VAL A 148 7.70 11.27 -10.38
C VAL A 148 7.56 12.78 -10.20
N CYS A 149 8.14 13.35 -9.16
CA CYS A 149 8.04 14.78 -8.87
C CYS A 149 9.13 15.57 -9.60
N GLU A 150 8.79 16.21 -10.70
CA GLU A 150 9.72 17.04 -11.49
C GLU A 150 10.23 18.28 -10.73
N PHE A 151 9.54 18.67 -9.64
CA PHE A 151 9.85 19.90 -8.88
C PHE A 151 10.60 19.62 -7.58
N ASP A 152 11.02 18.37 -7.32
CA ASP A 152 11.65 17.96 -6.07
C ASP A 152 10.91 18.45 -4.80
N ALA A 153 9.57 18.53 -4.90
CA ALA A 153 8.73 19.01 -3.82
C ALA A 153 8.46 17.94 -2.73
N ILE A 154 8.88 16.69 -2.93
CA ILE A 154 8.63 15.59 -1.98
C ILE A 154 9.94 15.11 -1.42
N SER A 155 10.04 15.11 -0.09
CA SER A 155 11.26 14.71 0.60
C SER A 155 10.95 13.88 1.85
N TYR A 156 11.91 13.02 2.23
CA TYR A 156 11.86 12.21 3.43
C TYR A 156 12.61 12.94 4.56
N GLN A 157 11.86 13.45 5.53
CA GLN A 157 12.41 14.31 6.57
C GLN A 157 12.00 13.88 7.97
N ASN A 158 12.81 14.30 8.96
CA ASN A 158 12.44 14.24 10.38
C ASN A 158 11.41 15.33 10.68
N VAL A 159 10.27 14.92 11.22
CA VAL A 159 9.36 15.85 11.87
C VAL A 159 9.70 15.85 13.37
N LYS A 160 10.29 16.94 13.80
CA LYS A 160 10.46 17.21 15.24
C LYS A 160 9.16 17.68 15.83
#